data_eafbb6607ade648d1105496c4b665ffb
#
_entry.id   eafbb6607ade648d1105496c4b665ffb
#
_cell.length_a   1.000
_cell.length_b   1.000
_cell.length_c   1.000
_cell.angle_alpha   90.00
_cell.angle_beta   90.00
_cell.angle_gamma   90.00
#
_symmetry.space_group_name_H-M   'P 1'
#
loop_
_entity.id
_entity.type
_entity.pdbx_description
1 polymer ?
#
loop_
_entity_poly.entity_id
_entity_poly.type
_entity_poly.pdbx_seq_one_letter_code
_entity_poly.pdbx_strand_id
1 'polypeptide(L)'
;MTYYLLFLCLAQGITEFLPVSSSAHMMMINQWFGVTKHDASLYVGLHIGTLLSITAFYFKDIVVMGLTFIQGSLCPSKRNNDNFNIALCLLIATMPAIIVGFLIKPYLTYMQDSLTIIAFSSIIFGGLLAFVDHYTALEHDTMTKKRALLIGLGQLLAFFPGGSRLGT
;
A
#
# COMPACT_ATOMS: atom_id res chain seq x y z
N MET A 1 -3.54 -26.47 -11.74
CA MET A 1 -4.38 -25.45 -11.05
C MET A 1 -3.90 -25.21 -9.62
N THR A 2 -3.78 -26.21 -8.77
CA THR A 2 -3.40 -26.07 -7.35
C THR A 2 -2.02 -25.42 -7.13
N TYR A 3 -0.99 -25.84 -7.85
CA TYR A 3 0.36 -25.25 -7.73
C TYR A 3 0.39 -23.77 -8.14
N TYR A 4 -0.33 -23.40 -9.19
CA TYR A 4 -0.47 -22.01 -9.63
C TYR A 4 -1.04 -21.12 -8.51
N LEU A 5 -2.15 -21.55 -7.90
CA LEU A 5 -2.77 -20.81 -6.79
C LEU A 5 -1.84 -20.73 -5.57
N LEU A 6 -1.13 -21.82 -5.26
CA LEU A 6 -0.16 -21.84 -4.18
C LEU A 6 0.98 -20.81 -4.40
N PHE A 7 1.55 -20.76 -5.62
CA PHE A 7 2.59 -19.79 -5.95
C PHE A 7 2.08 -18.35 -5.88
N LEU A 8 0.84 -18.09 -6.34
CA LEU A 8 0.23 -16.76 -6.22
C LEU A 8 0.01 -16.36 -4.75
N CYS A 9 -0.51 -17.27 -3.91
CA CYS A 9 -0.71 -16.98 -2.49
C CYS A 9 0.62 -16.70 -1.76
N LEU A 10 1.66 -17.50 -2.03
CA LEU A 10 2.98 -17.30 -1.44
C LEU A 10 3.61 -15.98 -1.90
N ALA A 11 3.58 -15.72 -3.20
CA ALA A 11 4.11 -14.48 -3.76
C ALA A 11 3.38 -13.26 -3.16
N GLN A 12 2.05 -13.24 -3.16
CA GLN A 12 1.26 -12.16 -2.58
C GLN A 12 1.55 -11.99 -1.09
N GLY A 13 1.54 -13.09 -0.32
CA GLY A 13 1.75 -13.06 1.12
C GLY A 13 3.13 -12.55 1.54
N ILE A 14 4.17 -12.76 0.72
CA ILE A 14 5.52 -12.28 0.98
C ILE A 14 5.71 -10.86 0.43
N THR A 15 5.35 -10.64 -0.83
CA THR A 15 5.69 -9.39 -1.53
C THR A 15 4.79 -8.22 -1.15
N GLU A 16 3.60 -8.47 -0.58
CA GLU A 16 2.72 -7.39 -0.11
C GLU A 16 3.30 -6.64 1.10
N PHE A 17 4.15 -7.29 1.89
CA PHE A 17 4.80 -6.69 3.07
C PHE A 17 6.23 -6.23 2.82
N LEU A 18 6.71 -6.36 1.60
CA LEU A 18 8.03 -5.90 1.18
C LEU A 18 7.88 -4.73 0.20
N PRO A 19 8.86 -3.81 0.13
CA PRO A 19 8.83 -2.70 -0.83
C PRO A 19 9.17 -3.18 -2.26
N VAL A 20 8.54 -4.28 -2.67
CA VAL A 20 8.64 -4.88 -4.01
C VAL A 20 7.23 -5.06 -4.55
N SER A 21 7.00 -4.74 -5.81
CA SER A 21 5.66 -4.78 -6.39
C SER A 21 5.05 -6.19 -6.38
N SER A 22 4.05 -6.45 -5.54
CA SER A 22 3.31 -7.72 -5.50
C SER A 22 2.59 -8.00 -6.82
N SER A 23 2.02 -6.97 -7.45
CA SER A 23 1.37 -7.09 -8.76
C SER A 23 2.33 -7.53 -9.86
N ALA A 24 3.58 -7.02 -9.85
CA ALA A 24 4.61 -7.45 -10.79
C ALA A 24 4.94 -8.95 -10.64
N HIS A 25 5.10 -9.43 -9.40
CA HIS A 25 5.38 -10.84 -9.12
C HIS A 25 4.22 -11.75 -9.52
N MET A 26 2.98 -11.35 -9.24
CA MET A 26 1.80 -12.10 -9.66
C MET A 26 1.71 -12.19 -11.20
N MET A 27 2.03 -11.10 -11.91
CA MET A 27 2.04 -11.10 -13.38
C MET A 27 3.12 -12.00 -13.95
N MET A 28 4.33 -12.04 -13.37
CA MET A 28 5.40 -12.97 -13.75
C MET A 28 4.97 -14.43 -13.57
N ILE A 29 4.30 -14.75 -12.45
CA ILE A 29 3.77 -16.10 -12.19
C ILE A 29 2.73 -16.47 -13.24
N ASN A 30 1.80 -15.57 -13.58
CA ASN A 30 0.83 -15.81 -14.63
C ASN A 30 1.50 -16.18 -15.96
N GLN A 31 2.50 -15.40 -16.34
CA GLN A 31 3.23 -15.64 -17.58
C GLN A 31 3.98 -17.00 -17.54
N TRP A 32 4.57 -17.34 -16.40
CA TRP A 32 5.26 -18.62 -16.22
C TRP A 32 4.32 -19.84 -16.35
N PHE A 33 3.11 -19.71 -15.82
CA PHE A 33 2.07 -20.75 -15.92
C PHE A 33 1.24 -20.67 -17.21
N GLY A 34 1.52 -19.74 -18.12
CA GLY A 34 0.79 -19.57 -19.39
C GLY A 34 -0.65 -19.06 -19.20
N VAL A 35 -0.94 -18.41 -18.09
CA VAL A 35 -2.27 -17.86 -17.80
C VAL A 35 -2.41 -16.49 -18.47
N THR A 36 -3.19 -16.43 -19.55
CA THR A 36 -3.38 -15.21 -20.35
C THR A 36 -4.53 -14.33 -19.89
N LYS A 37 -5.49 -14.89 -19.16
CA LYS A 37 -6.62 -14.14 -18.61
C LYS A 37 -6.42 -13.91 -17.12
N HIS A 38 -6.35 -12.64 -16.73
CA HIS A 38 -6.28 -12.24 -15.33
C HIS A 38 -7.67 -12.34 -14.70
N ASP A 39 -7.81 -13.20 -13.71
CA ASP A 39 -9.03 -13.26 -12.91
C ASP A 39 -8.96 -12.18 -11.82
N ALA A 40 -9.64 -11.05 -12.05
CA ALA A 40 -9.67 -9.92 -11.12
C ALA A 40 -10.21 -10.34 -9.74
N SER A 41 -11.14 -11.29 -9.68
CA SER A 41 -11.70 -11.79 -8.41
C SER A 41 -10.65 -12.51 -7.58
N LEU A 42 -9.77 -13.29 -8.23
CA LEU A 42 -8.66 -13.97 -7.56
C LEU A 42 -7.69 -12.97 -6.95
N TYR A 43 -7.30 -11.94 -7.71
CA TYR A 43 -6.39 -10.90 -7.17
C TYR A 43 -7.00 -10.13 -6.01
N VAL A 44 -8.28 -9.75 -6.11
CA VAL A 44 -8.99 -9.10 -5.02
C VAL A 44 -9.03 -10.03 -3.79
N GLY A 45 -9.29 -11.32 -3.98
CA GLY A 45 -9.28 -12.30 -2.89
C GLY A 45 -7.93 -12.40 -2.19
N LEU A 46 -6.83 -12.40 -2.93
CA LEU A 46 -5.47 -12.41 -2.40
C LEU A 46 -5.16 -11.16 -1.56
N HIS A 47 -5.54 -9.98 -2.06
CA HIS A 47 -5.37 -8.72 -1.31
C HIS A 47 -6.25 -8.66 -0.06
N ILE A 48 -7.48 -9.19 -0.11
CA ILE A 48 -8.33 -9.31 1.08
C ILE A 48 -7.68 -10.23 2.11
N GLY A 49 -7.08 -11.35 1.68
CA GLY A 49 -6.36 -12.25 2.57
C GLY A 49 -5.20 -11.57 3.31
N THR A 50 -4.37 -10.82 2.61
CA THR A 50 -3.27 -10.05 3.24
C THR A 50 -3.79 -8.92 4.12
N LEU A 51 -4.86 -8.22 3.73
CA LEU A 51 -5.51 -7.20 4.54
C LEU A 51 -6.06 -7.78 5.85
N LEU A 52 -6.71 -8.94 5.81
CA LEU A 52 -7.19 -9.62 7.01
C LEU A 52 -6.05 -10.03 7.93
N SER A 53 -4.93 -10.52 7.36
CA SER A 53 -3.75 -10.90 8.14
C SER A 53 -3.15 -9.72 8.90
N ILE A 54 -2.93 -8.58 8.23
CA ILE A 54 -2.37 -7.38 8.87
C ILE A 54 -3.36 -6.77 9.88
N THR A 55 -4.65 -6.80 9.57
CA THR A 55 -5.70 -6.32 10.48
C THR A 55 -5.76 -7.19 11.75
N ALA A 56 -5.62 -8.50 11.62
CA ALA A 56 -5.58 -9.41 12.75
C ALA A 56 -4.33 -9.19 13.62
N PHE A 57 -3.18 -8.96 12.99
CA PHE A 57 -1.91 -8.70 13.70
C PHE A 57 -1.97 -7.39 14.49
N TYR A 58 -2.43 -6.29 13.88
CA TYR A 58 -2.52 -4.98 14.51
C TYR A 58 -3.89 -4.68 15.13
N PHE A 59 -4.71 -5.70 15.37
CA PHE A 59 -6.10 -5.52 15.82
C PHE A 59 -6.22 -4.64 17.07
N LYS A 60 -5.37 -4.86 18.07
CA LYS A 60 -5.38 -4.08 19.31
C LYS A 60 -5.06 -2.61 19.07
N ASP A 61 -4.05 -2.33 18.24
CA ASP A 61 -3.63 -0.97 17.94
C ASP A 61 -4.70 -0.22 17.13
N ILE A 62 -5.33 -0.90 16.16
CA ILE A 62 -6.43 -0.36 15.36
C ILE A 62 -7.62 -0.02 16.26
N VAL A 63 -7.99 -0.90 17.18
CA VAL A 63 -9.10 -0.65 18.12
C VAL A 63 -8.78 0.52 19.04
N VAL A 64 -7.59 0.56 19.64
CA VAL A 64 -7.16 1.65 20.52
C VAL A 64 -7.15 2.98 19.78
N MET A 65 -6.57 3.04 18.59
CA MET A 65 -6.55 4.26 17.76
C MET A 65 -7.97 4.70 17.39
N GLY A 66 -8.84 3.78 16.97
CA GLY A 66 -10.22 4.05 16.61
C GLY A 66 -11.02 4.62 17.79
N LEU A 67 -10.94 3.99 18.97
CA LEU A 67 -11.60 4.46 20.18
C LEU A 67 -11.08 5.82 20.62
N THR A 68 -9.76 6.02 20.60
CA THR A 68 -9.14 7.30 20.97
C THR A 68 -9.54 8.41 20.00
N PHE A 69 -9.65 8.10 18.71
CA PHE A 69 -10.11 9.04 17.69
C PHE A 69 -11.56 9.47 17.94
N ILE A 70 -12.47 8.52 18.20
CA ILE A 70 -13.87 8.80 18.51
C ILE A 70 -13.98 9.66 19.78
N GLN A 71 -13.26 9.29 20.85
CA GLN A 71 -13.29 10.02 22.11
C GLN A 71 -12.72 11.45 21.97
N GLY A 72 -11.62 11.63 21.25
CA GLY A 72 -11.03 12.95 20.99
C GLY A 72 -11.88 13.82 20.08
N SER A 73 -12.68 13.21 19.20
CA SER A 73 -13.64 13.92 18.35
C SER A 73 -14.83 14.45 19.15
N LEU A 74 -15.30 13.68 20.13
CA LEU A 74 -16.43 14.05 21.00
C LEU A 74 -16.03 14.96 22.17
N CYS A 75 -14.81 14.77 22.73
CA CYS A 75 -14.33 15.48 23.90
C CYS A 75 -13.01 16.21 23.59
N PRO A 76 -13.01 17.55 23.41
CA PRO A 76 -11.81 18.32 23.08
C PRO A 76 -10.64 18.15 24.06
N SER A 77 -10.92 17.91 25.35
CA SER A 77 -9.89 17.67 26.36
C SER A 77 -9.06 16.39 26.13
N LYS A 78 -9.57 15.44 25.35
CA LYS A 78 -8.90 14.16 25.02
C LYS A 78 -8.12 14.19 23.70
N ARG A 79 -8.10 15.32 23.00
CA ARG A 79 -7.36 15.48 21.72
C ARG A 79 -5.84 15.49 21.88
N ASN A 80 -5.35 15.77 23.09
CA ASN A 80 -3.90 15.82 23.36
C ASN A 80 -3.29 14.44 23.64
N ASN A 81 -3.78 13.41 22.93
CA ASN A 81 -3.31 12.04 23.02
C ASN A 81 -2.58 11.68 21.72
N ASP A 82 -1.40 11.06 21.83
CA ASP A 82 -0.58 10.67 20.69
C ASP A 82 -1.34 9.75 19.73
N ASN A 83 -2.11 8.80 20.24
CA ASN A 83 -2.94 7.90 19.43
C ASN A 83 -4.01 8.66 18.62
N PHE A 84 -4.58 9.75 19.17
CA PHE A 84 -5.50 10.60 18.42
C PHE A 84 -4.79 11.34 17.29
N ASN A 85 -3.59 11.88 17.54
CA ASN A 85 -2.79 12.58 16.54
C ASN A 85 -2.33 11.62 15.43
N ILE A 86 -1.90 10.42 15.78
CA ILE A 86 -1.52 9.38 14.81
C ILE A 86 -2.72 8.98 13.95
N ALA A 87 -3.88 8.71 14.55
CA ALA A 87 -5.10 8.37 13.81
C ALA A 87 -5.51 9.49 12.84
N LEU A 88 -5.42 10.75 13.28
CA LEU A 88 -5.70 11.90 12.43
C LEU A 88 -4.70 12.02 11.28
N CYS A 89 -3.41 11.81 11.54
CA CYS A 89 -2.38 11.82 10.52
C CYS A 89 -2.57 10.70 9.49
N LEU A 90 -2.97 9.50 9.92
CA LEU A 90 -3.30 8.39 9.02
C LEU A 90 -4.48 8.73 8.10
N LEU A 91 -5.53 9.35 8.64
CA LEU A 91 -6.66 9.81 7.83
C LEU A 91 -6.21 10.86 6.79
N ILE A 92 -5.41 11.85 7.20
CA ILE A 92 -4.89 12.87 6.30
C ILE A 92 -4.03 12.26 5.20
N ALA A 93 -3.17 11.30 5.54
CA ALA A 93 -2.30 10.61 4.58
C ALA A 93 -3.10 9.74 3.58
N THR A 94 -4.22 9.17 4.01
CA THR A 94 -5.04 8.28 3.16
C THR A 94 -5.93 9.06 2.19
N MET A 95 -6.36 10.29 2.54
CA MET A 95 -7.29 11.09 1.74
C MET A 95 -6.84 11.33 0.29
N PRO A 96 -5.60 11.77 0.00
CA PRO A 96 -5.16 11.99 -1.37
C PRO A 96 -5.27 10.71 -2.22
N ALA A 97 -4.86 9.57 -1.66
CA ALA A 97 -4.92 8.28 -2.35
C ALA A 97 -6.36 7.85 -2.67
N ILE A 98 -7.32 8.04 -1.76
CA ILE A 98 -8.74 7.73 -2.00
C ILE A 98 -9.29 8.61 -3.12
N ILE A 99 -9.09 9.94 -3.04
CA ILE A 99 -9.64 10.90 -4.00
C ILE A 99 -9.07 10.64 -5.40
N VAL A 100 -7.75 10.60 -5.51
CA VAL A 100 -7.09 10.43 -6.81
C VAL A 100 -7.34 9.03 -7.37
N GLY A 101 -7.28 7.98 -6.52
CA GLY A 101 -7.54 6.60 -6.93
C GLY A 101 -8.95 6.42 -7.51
N PHE A 102 -9.95 7.07 -6.92
CA PHE A 102 -11.31 7.05 -7.45
C PHE A 102 -11.40 7.74 -8.83
N LEU A 103 -10.71 8.88 -9.00
CA LEU A 103 -10.72 9.65 -10.25
C LEU A 103 -9.98 8.95 -11.40
N ILE A 104 -8.84 8.31 -11.11
CA ILE A 104 -7.98 7.70 -12.15
C ILE A 104 -8.28 6.21 -12.40
N LYS A 105 -9.19 5.60 -11.64
CA LYS A 105 -9.55 4.18 -11.76
C LYS A 105 -9.76 3.70 -13.20
N PRO A 106 -10.52 4.40 -14.08
CA PRO A 106 -10.73 3.95 -15.46
C PRO A 106 -9.45 3.95 -16.31
N TYR A 107 -8.46 4.78 -15.98
CA TYR A 107 -7.19 4.87 -16.72
C TYR A 107 -6.17 3.82 -16.23
N LEU A 108 -6.23 3.43 -14.95
CA LEU A 108 -5.32 2.45 -14.37
C LEU A 108 -5.45 1.07 -14.99
N THR A 109 -6.67 0.65 -15.34
CA THR A 109 -6.94 -0.65 -15.95
C THR A 109 -6.15 -0.84 -17.27
N TYR A 110 -5.96 0.25 -18.02
CA TYR A 110 -5.27 0.20 -19.30
C TYR A 110 -3.74 0.07 -19.16
N MET A 111 -3.17 0.58 -18.07
CA MET A 111 -1.72 0.58 -17.84
C MET A 111 -1.21 -0.70 -17.16
N GLN A 112 -2.09 -1.41 -16.45
CA GLN A 112 -1.72 -2.56 -15.63
C GLN A 112 -1.39 -3.83 -16.44
N ASP A 113 -1.80 -3.91 -17.72
CA ASP A 113 -1.62 -5.10 -18.56
C ASP A 113 -0.26 -5.16 -19.27
N SER A 114 0.57 -4.13 -19.16
CA SER A 114 1.86 -4.05 -19.84
C SER A 114 3.02 -4.45 -18.94
N LEU A 115 3.56 -5.67 -19.13
CA LEU A 115 4.74 -6.14 -18.41
C LEU A 115 5.94 -5.21 -18.56
N THR A 116 6.10 -4.60 -19.74
CA THR A 116 7.19 -3.65 -20.03
C THR A 116 7.08 -2.40 -19.16
N ILE A 117 5.88 -1.82 -19.04
CA ILE A 117 5.65 -0.64 -18.19
C ILE A 117 5.94 -0.99 -16.72
N ILE A 118 5.47 -2.15 -16.27
CA ILE A 118 5.69 -2.63 -14.91
C ILE A 118 7.19 -2.82 -14.64
N ALA A 119 7.94 -3.42 -15.57
CA ALA A 119 9.37 -3.64 -15.41
C ALA A 119 10.16 -2.33 -15.30
N PHE A 120 9.92 -1.38 -16.23
CA PHE A 120 10.59 -0.09 -16.19
C PHE A 120 10.25 0.73 -14.94
N SER A 121 8.98 0.80 -14.57
CA SER A 121 8.57 1.52 -13.36
C SER A 121 9.14 0.87 -12.09
N SER A 122 9.19 -0.46 -12.01
CA SER A 122 9.81 -1.15 -10.86
C SER A 122 11.30 -0.84 -10.73
N ILE A 123 12.04 -0.72 -11.84
CA ILE A 123 13.46 -0.32 -11.82
C ILE A 123 13.61 1.13 -11.34
N ILE A 124 12.77 2.03 -11.85
CA ILE A 124 12.80 3.46 -11.47
C ILE A 124 12.48 3.63 -9.98
N PHE A 125 11.37 3.04 -9.51
CA PHE A 125 10.96 3.18 -8.11
C PHE A 125 11.90 2.43 -7.15
N GLY A 126 12.41 1.26 -7.53
CA GLY A 126 13.41 0.54 -6.75
C GLY A 126 14.72 1.31 -6.64
N GLY A 127 15.18 1.93 -7.73
CA GLY A 127 16.35 2.81 -7.74
C GLY A 127 16.14 4.07 -6.90
N LEU A 128 14.97 4.70 -6.98
CA LEU A 128 14.61 5.86 -6.17
C LEU A 128 14.57 5.50 -4.68
N LEU A 129 13.98 4.37 -4.32
CA LEU A 129 13.94 3.89 -2.94
C LEU A 129 15.36 3.65 -2.41
N ALA A 130 16.22 2.95 -3.16
CA ALA A 130 17.60 2.71 -2.77
C ALA A 130 18.39 4.02 -2.61
N PHE A 131 18.15 5.00 -3.48
CA PHE A 131 18.75 6.32 -3.38
C PHE A 131 18.30 7.05 -2.12
N VAL A 132 17.01 7.12 -1.84
CA VAL A 132 16.47 7.79 -0.65
C VAL A 132 16.97 7.10 0.61
N ASP A 133 16.93 5.77 0.67
CA ASP A 133 17.39 5.00 1.84
C ASP A 133 18.87 5.24 2.15
N HIS A 134 19.71 5.36 1.11
CA HIS A 134 21.13 5.63 1.27
C HIS A 134 21.43 7.04 1.80
N TYR A 135 20.63 8.05 1.43
CA TYR A 135 20.88 9.45 1.78
C TYR A 135 20.05 9.98 2.95
N THR A 136 19.05 9.22 3.42
CA THR A 136 18.18 9.66 4.49
C THR A 136 18.63 9.06 5.81
N ALA A 137 19.10 9.92 6.74
CA ALA A 137 19.32 9.51 8.12
C ALA A 137 17.96 9.27 8.80
N LEU A 138 17.85 8.17 9.55
CA LEU A 138 16.68 7.89 10.38
C LEU A 138 16.62 8.89 11.52
N GLU A 139 15.93 9.99 11.35
CA GLU A 139 15.58 10.89 12.45
C GLU A 139 14.26 10.42 13.07
N HIS A 140 14.31 10.13 14.38
CA HIS A 140 13.12 9.88 15.19
C HIS A 140 12.37 11.19 15.42
N ASP A 141 11.57 11.58 14.48
CA ASP A 141 10.82 12.82 14.56
C ASP A 141 9.31 12.54 14.68
N THR A 142 8.61 13.44 15.39
CA THR A 142 7.18 13.27 15.60
C THR A 142 6.39 13.42 14.30
N MET A 143 5.36 12.58 14.12
CA MET A 143 4.47 12.67 12.99
C MET A 143 3.63 13.96 13.05
N THR A 144 3.81 14.82 12.07
CA THR A 144 3.02 16.06 11.93
C THR A 144 2.00 15.94 10.80
N LYS A 145 0.93 16.74 10.85
CA LYS A 145 -0.10 16.77 9.80
C LYS A 145 0.47 17.12 8.42
N LYS A 146 1.50 17.99 8.36
CA LYS A 146 2.18 18.33 7.10
C LYS A 146 2.92 17.13 6.52
N ARG A 147 3.66 16.40 7.37
CA ARG A 147 4.34 15.16 6.96
C ARG A 147 3.35 14.09 6.52
N ALA A 148 2.24 13.93 7.25
CA ALA A 148 1.17 13.01 6.87
C ALA A 148 0.61 13.34 5.48
N LEU A 149 0.39 14.61 5.17
CA LEU A 149 -0.07 15.03 3.85
C LEU A 149 0.99 14.75 2.76
N LEU A 150 2.27 15.03 3.03
CA LEU A 150 3.36 14.73 2.09
C LEU A 150 3.46 13.22 1.82
N ILE A 151 3.36 12.38 2.85
CA ILE A 151 3.30 10.92 2.69
C ILE A 151 2.10 10.54 1.83
N GLY A 152 0.92 11.12 2.09
CA GLY A 152 -0.29 10.87 1.30
C GLY A 152 -0.16 11.26 -0.17
N LEU A 153 0.55 12.35 -0.46
CA LEU A 153 0.87 12.74 -1.83
C LEU A 153 1.90 11.80 -2.46
N GLY A 154 2.92 11.37 -1.70
CA GLY A 154 3.89 10.36 -2.14
C GLY A 154 3.21 9.03 -2.52
N GLN A 155 2.17 8.61 -1.77
CA GLN A 155 1.40 7.40 -2.08
C GLN A 155 0.73 7.42 -3.46
N LEU A 156 0.54 8.61 -4.08
CA LEU A 156 0.00 8.69 -5.44
C LEU A 156 0.94 8.05 -6.47
N LEU A 157 2.23 8.02 -6.20
CA LEU A 157 3.22 7.34 -7.05
C LEU A 157 2.98 5.83 -7.12
N ALA A 158 2.38 5.25 -6.07
CA ALA A 158 2.02 3.83 -6.04
C ALA A 158 0.88 3.43 -6.99
N PHE A 159 0.18 4.39 -7.59
CA PHE A 159 -0.80 4.10 -8.64
C PHE A 159 -0.15 3.75 -9.97
N PHE A 160 1.11 4.10 -10.18
CA PHE A 160 1.83 3.64 -11.36
C PHE A 160 2.08 2.12 -11.25
N PRO A 161 1.83 1.38 -12.35
CA PRO A 161 2.08 -0.06 -12.39
C PRO A 161 3.55 -0.34 -12.03
N GLY A 162 3.80 -1.26 -11.10
CA GLY A 162 5.15 -1.55 -10.62
C GLY A 162 5.63 -0.68 -9.45
N GLY A 163 4.92 0.41 -9.11
CA GLY A 163 5.14 1.14 -7.87
C GLY A 163 4.69 0.31 -6.66
N SER A 164 5.58 0.10 -5.69
CA SER A 164 5.21 -0.55 -4.43
C SER A 164 4.67 0.49 -3.45
N ARG A 165 3.50 0.23 -2.85
CA ARG A 165 2.92 1.12 -1.82
C ARG A 165 3.81 1.25 -0.58
N LEU A 166 4.65 0.26 -0.30
CA LEU A 166 5.59 0.30 0.82
C LEU A 166 6.88 1.07 0.50
N GLY A 167 7.18 1.28 -0.79
CA GLY A 167 8.36 2.02 -1.24
C GLY A 167 8.09 3.49 -1.58
N THR A 168 6.84 3.95 -1.45
CA THR A 168 6.43 5.35 -1.67
C THR A 168 6.02 5.99 -0.35
#